data_e7dbb3de320d0c3555c911cf93444e70
#
_entry.id   e7dbb3de320d0c3555c911cf93444e70
#
_cell.length_a   1.000
_cell.length_b   1.000
_cell.length_c   1.000
_cell.angle_alpha   90.00
_cell.angle_beta   90.00
_cell.angle_gamma   90.00
#
_symmetry.space_group_name_H-M   'P 1'
#
loop_
_entity.id
_entity.type
_entity.pdbx_description
1 polymer ?
#
loop_
_entity_poly.entity_id
_entity_poly.type
_entity_poly.pdbx_seq_one_letter_code
_entity_poly.pdbx_strand_id
1 'polypeptide(L)'
;MKKILLLITIFIVFVAFAQRSCGTDNVMNNYYKQFPEKKAYSQELRKYLSDAKNLRKSSRISSVITIPVVVHVLYKDATQNISNSQILSQIEVLNKDFRKQNADFSSVVPLEFQSDAADLEFAFCLATKDPNGNATTGIERKSVSSGFTLGNDYFTSSGLVAWDTTKYLNIWVGVMDGIDAKGESWVETLGFAY
;
A
#
# COMPACT_ATOMS: atom_id res chain seq x y z
N MET A 1 19.88 10.37 44.29
CA MET A 1 18.74 10.95 43.58
C MET A 1 19.14 11.58 42.20
N LYS A 2 20.12 12.49 42.09
CA LYS A 2 20.54 13.08 40.81
C LYS A 2 20.98 12.07 39.74
N LYS A 3 21.69 10.98 40.10
CA LYS A 3 22.11 9.94 39.13
C LYS A 3 20.97 9.07 38.61
N ILE A 4 19.94 8.85 39.44
CA ILE A 4 18.73 8.10 39.05
C ILE A 4 17.87 8.95 38.10
N LEU A 5 17.76 10.26 38.39
CA LEU A 5 17.05 11.18 37.53
C LEU A 5 17.70 11.30 36.15
N LEU A 6 19.01 11.30 36.04
CA LEU A 6 19.77 11.30 34.78
C LEU A 6 19.55 10.01 33.97
N LEU A 7 19.51 8.85 34.63
CA LEU A 7 19.23 7.57 33.98
C LEU A 7 17.80 7.50 33.43
N ILE A 8 16.81 8.04 34.14
CA ILE A 8 15.41 8.10 33.70
C ILE A 8 15.27 9.05 32.48
N THR A 9 15.95 10.20 32.49
CA THR A 9 15.93 11.13 31.34
C THR A 9 16.58 10.53 30.09
N ILE A 10 17.69 9.80 30.23
CA ILE A 10 18.34 9.09 29.11
C ILE A 10 17.42 7.99 28.56
N PHE A 11 16.71 7.25 29.42
CA PHE A 11 15.78 6.20 28.99
C PHE A 11 14.55 6.77 28.24
N ILE A 12 14.02 7.93 28.65
CA ILE A 12 12.90 8.60 27.97
C ILE A 12 13.31 9.11 26.58
N VAL A 13 14.55 9.58 26.40
CA VAL A 13 15.05 10.03 25.08
C VAL A 13 15.18 8.87 24.10
N PHE A 14 15.56 7.67 24.57
CA PHE A 14 15.70 6.49 23.69
C PHE A 14 14.37 5.96 23.17
N VAL A 15 13.26 6.15 23.89
CA VAL A 15 11.93 5.68 23.46
C VAL A 15 11.33 6.60 22.38
N ALA A 16 11.79 7.84 22.26
CA ALA A 16 11.24 8.82 21.33
C ALA A 16 11.62 8.59 19.83
N PHE A 17 12.61 7.75 19.54
CA PHE A 17 13.09 7.51 18.18
C PHE A 17 12.52 6.25 17.50
N ALA A 18 11.57 5.55 18.11
CA ALA A 18 11.05 4.28 17.60
C ALA A 18 9.77 4.41 16.73
N GLN A 19 9.33 5.63 16.37
CA GLN A 19 8.13 5.79 15.53
C GLN A 19 8.49 5.68 14.05
N ARG A 20 8.10 4.56 13.43
CA ARG A 20 8.10 4.41 11.98
C ARG A 20 6.99 5.26 11.38
N SER A 21 7.31 6.11 10.42
CA SER A 21 6.32 6.96 9.74
C SER A 21 5.82 6.30 8.47
N CYS A 22 4.53 6.49 8.18
CA CYS A 22 3.97 6.18 6.86
C CYS A 22 4.36 7.28 5.87
N GLY A 23 4.99 6.91 4.74
CA GLY A 23 5.44 7.85 3.71
C GLY A 23 4.34 8.40 2.80
N THR A 24 3.08 7.97 2.99
CA THR A 24 1.96 8.29 2.09
C THR A 24 1.80 9.79 1.85
N ASP A 25 1.83 10.61 2.88
CA ASP A 25 1.62 12.07 2.73
C ASP A 25 2.72 12.73 1.88
N ASN A 26 3.98 12.30 2.06
CA ASN A 26 5.11 12.83 1.29
C ASN A 26 5.01 12.42 -0.19
N VAL A 27 4.70 11.14 -0.45
CA VAL A 27 4.51 10.62 -1.82
C VAL A 27 3.33 11.32 -2.49
N MET A 28 2.18 11.43 -1.82
CA MET A 28 1.00 12.10 -2.36
C MET A 28 1.25 13.56 -2.68
N ASN A 29 1.96 14.28 -1.81
CA ASN A 29 2.30 15.68 -2.04
C ASN A 29 3.20 15.84 -3.28
N ASN A 30 4.17 14.94 -3.47
CA ASN A 30 5.05 14.97 -4.64
C ASN A 30 4.29 14.56 -5.92
N TYR A 31 3.45 13.53 -5.85
CA TYR A 31 2.58 13.10 -6.95
C TYR A 31 1.66 14.23 -7.41
N TYR A 32 0.99 14.92 -6.50
CA TYR A 32 0.10 16.04 -6.84
C TYR A 32 0.82 17.29 -7.35
N LYS A 33 2.12 17.46 -7.06
CA LYS A 33 2.91 18.51 -7.70
C LYS A 33 3.20 18.20 -9.17
N GLN A 34 3.43 16.92 -9.48
CA GLN A 34 3.69 16.47 -10.86
C GLN A 34 2.40 16.36 -11.68
N PHE A 35 1.26 16.03 -11.04
CA PHE A 35 -0.03 15.79 -11.67
C PHE A 35 -1.15 16.57 -10.94
N PRO A 36 -1.23 17.91 -11.12
CA PRO A 36 -2.21 18.75 -10.43
C PRO A 36 -3.68 18.34 -10.67
N GLU A 37 -3.97 17.82 -11.88
CA GLU A 37 -5.30 17.33 -12.25
C GLU A 37 -5.75 16.14 -11.40
N LYS A 38 -4.80 15.30 -10.94
CA LYS A 38 -5.09 14.17 -10.05
C LYS A 38 -5.50 14.64 -8.65
N LYS A 39 -4.95 15.76 -8.19
CA LYS A 39 -5.37 16.38 -6.95
C LYS A 39 -6.82 16.87 -7.03
N ALA A 40 -7.17 17.55 -8.11
CA ALA A 40 -8.54 18.02 -8.35
C ALA A 40 -9.52 16.84 -8.40
N TYR A 41 -9.19 15.79 -9.15
CA TYR A 41 -9.99 14.56 -9.21
C TYR A 41 -10.17 13.90 -7.84
N SER A 42 -9.12 13.79 -7.05
CA SER A 42 -9.19 13.21 -5.70
C SER A 42 -10.12 14.04 -4.77
N GLN A 43 -10.08 15.36 -4.88
CA GLN A 43 -10.96 16.23 -4.10
C GLN A 43 -12.43 16.10 -4.52
N GLU A 44 -12.69 16.01 -5.82
CA GLU A 44 -14.02 15.79 -6.36
C GLU A 44 -14.59 14.44 -5.94
N LEU A 45 -13.79 13.38 -6.03
CA LEU A 45 -14.16 12.05 -5.56
C LEU A 45 -14.48 12.03 -4.06
N ARG A 46 -13.68 12.68 -3.21
CA ARG A 46 -13.95 12.81 -1.78
C ARG A 46 -15.28 13.52 -1.51
N LYS A 47 -15.55 14.58 -2.25
CA LYS A 47 -16.84 15.30 -2.16
C LYS A 47 -17.99 14.39 -2.57
N TYR A 48 -17.88 13.70 -3.71
CA TYR A 48 -18.89 12.75 -4.18
C TYR A 48 -19.16 11.64 -3.14
N LEU A 49 -18.12 11.06 -2.55
CA LEU A 49 -18.25 10.03 -1.51
C LEU A 49 -18.89 10.56 -0.24
N SER A 50 -18.57 11.80 0.16
CA SER A 50 -19.20 12.48 1.30
C SER A 50 -20.70 12.70 1.06
N ASP A 51 -21.07 13.16 -0.13
CA ASP A 51 -22.46 13.39 -0.51
C ASP A 51 -23.23 12.06 -0.64
N ALA A 52 -22.61 11.04 -1.23
CA ALA A 52 -23.16 9.69 -1.37
C ALA A 52 -23.39 9.00 -0.01
N LYS A 53 -22.57 9.29 1.02
CA LYS A 53 -22.78 8.78 2.38
C LYS A 53 -24.14 9.21 2.95
N ASN A 54 -24.60 10.41 2.60
CA ASN A 54 -25.89 10.95 3.03
C ASN A 54 -27.07 10.37 2.22
N LEU A 55 -26.81 9.82 1.03
CA LEU A 55 -27.83 9.26 0.15
C LEU A 55 -28.01 7.74 0.35
N ARG A 56 -27.13 7.07 1.08
CA ARG A 56 -27.19 5.61 1.28
C ARG A 56 -28.27 5.23 2.29
N LYS A 57 -29.48 5.06 1.81
CA LYS A 57 -30.39 4.01 2.29
C LYS A 57 -30.13 2.75 1.47
N SER A 58 -29.35 1.86 2.07
CA SER A 58 -29.39 0.40 1.84
C SER A 58 -29.62 -0.10 0.40
N SER A 59 -28.55 -0.24 -0.36
CA SER A 59 -28.49 -1.35 -1.32
C SER A 59 -27.25 -2.17 -0.96
N ARG A 60 -27.42 -3.31 -0.30
CA ARG A 60 -26.35 -4.31 -0.17
C ARG A 60 -26.06 -4.80 -1.58
N ILE A 61 -24.81 -4.62 -2.03
CA ILE A 61 -24.30 -5.36 -3.18
C ILE A 61 -24.33 -6.83 -2.77
N SER A 62 -25.13 -7.65 -3.44
CA SER A 62 -25.30 -9.06 -3.07
C SER A 62 -24.24 -9.98 -3.67
N SER A 63 -23.18 -9.42 -4.26
CA SER A 63 -22.12 -10.17 -4.91
C SER A 63 -20.74 -9.63 -4.52
N VAL A 64 -19.80 -10.54 -4.32
CA VAL A 64 -18.39 -10.21 -4.09
C VAL A 64 -17.82 -9.56 -5.34
N ILE A 65 -17.22 -8.38 -5.18
CA ILE A 65 -16.51 -7.68 -6.26
C ILE A 65 -15.10 -8.21 -6.33
N THR A 66 -14.72 -8.82 -7.46
CA THR A 66 -13.36 -9.30 -7.69
C THR A 66 -12.52 -8.23 -8.35
N ILE A 67 -11.38 -7.90 -7.75
CA ILE A 67 -10.42 -6.89 -8.20
C ILE A 67 -9.20 -7.61 -8.78
N PRO A 68 -8.92 -7.48 -10.09
CA PRO A 68 -7.69 -8.02 -10.68
C PRO A 68 -6.48 -7.23 -10.17
N VAL A 69 -5.44 -7.96 -9.73
CA VAL A 69 -4.20 -7.41 -9.19
C VAL A 69 -3.05 -7.71 -10.13
N VAL A 70 -2.19 -6.73 -10.36
CA VAL A 70 -0.86 -6.94 -10.94
C VAL A 70 0.19 -6.58 -9.90
N VAL A 71 1.19 -7.44 -9.74
CA VAL A 71 2.29 -7.23 -8.82
C VAL A 71 3.56 -6.97 -9.61
N HIS A 72 4.14 -5.79 -9.42
CA HIS A 72 5.36 -5.31 -10.05
C HIS A 72 6.54 -5.49 -9.08
N VAL A 73 7.38 -6.49 -9.30
CA VAL A 73 8.55 -6.78 -8.45
C VAL A 73 9.78 -6.09 -9.03
N LEU A 74 10.31 -5.09 -8.32
CA LEU A 74 11.53 -4.37 -8.66
C LEU A 74 12.67 -4.82 -7.72
N TYR A 75 13.72 -5.41 -8.26
CA TYR A 75 14.77 -6.02 -7.44
C TYR A 75 16.17 -5.65 -7.95
N LYS A 76 17.11 -5.42 -7.03
CA LYS A 76 18.52 -5.18 -7.31
C LYS A 76 19.35 -6.48 -7.30
N ASP A 77 18.91 -7.45 -6.51
CA ASP A 77 19.56 -8.74 -6.32
C ASP A 77 18.54 -9.87 -6.15
N ALA A 78 19.03 -11.11 -6.09
CA ALA A 78 18.18 -12.30 -6.00
C ALA A 78 17.37 -12.39 -4.70
N THR A 79 17.83 -11.78 -3.60
CA THR A 79 17.13 -11.82 -2.30
C THR A 79 15.90 -10.92 -2.30
N GLN A 80 15.92 -9.84 -3.08
CA GLN A 80 14.83 -8.91 -3.26
C GLN A 80 13.79 -9.40 -4.29
N ASN A 81 14.16 -10.40 -5.11
CA ASN A 81 13.27 -11.01 -6.09
C ASN A 81 12.35 -12.02 -5.41
N ILE A 82 11.39 -11.53 -4.63
CA ILE A 82 10.50 -12.37 -3.84
C ILE A 82 9.80 -13.45 -4.66
N SER A 83 9.54 -14.60 -4.06
CA SER A 83 8.94 -15.75 -4.74
C SER A 83 7.46 -15.53 -5.08
N ASN A 84 6.95 -16.30 -6.05
CA ASN A 84 5.51 -16.29 -6.35
C ASN A 84 4.68 -16.76 -5.14
N SER A 85 5.20 -17.68 -4.34
CA SER A 85 4.51 -18.14 -3.13
C SER A 85 4.33 -17.04 -2.09
N GLN A 86 5.33 -16.15 -1.93
CA GLN A 86 5.19 -14.97 -1.06
C GLN A 86 4.14 -13.99 -1.59
N ILE A 87 4.09 -13.76 -2.91
CA ILE A 87 3.08 -12.92 -3.52
C ILE A 87 1.68 -13.52 -3.31
N LEU A 88 1.51 -14.82 -3.58
CA LEU A 88 0.24 -15.50 -3.41
C LEU A 88 -0.24 -15.49 -1.95
N SER A 89 0.68 -15.68 -0.98
CA SER A 89 0.33 -15.60 0.43
C SER A 89 -0.17 -14.20 0.82
N GLN A 90 0.38 -13.14 0.23
CA GLN A 90 -0.10 -11.78 0.47
C GLN A 90 -1.50 -11.54 -0.13
N ILE A 91 -1.77 -12.06 -1.32
CA ILE A 91 -3.14 -12.01 -1.91
C ILE A 91 -4.14 -12.77 -1.02
N GLU A 92 -3.74 -13.90 -0.46
CA GLU A 92 -4.56 -14.66 0.49
C GLU A 92 -4.87 -13.83 1.76
N VAL A 93 -3.87 -13.16 2.33
CA VAL A 93 -4.05 -12.27 3.50
C VAL A 93 -5.02 -11.15 3.16
N LEU A 94 -4.82 -10.44 2.04
CA LEU A 94 -5.74 -9.38 1.59
C LEU A 94 -7.20 -9.91 1.50
N ASN A 95 -7.39 -11.10 0.93
CA ASN A 95 -8.72 -11.70 0.82
C ASN A 95 -9.35 -11.97 2.20
N LYS A 96 -8.57 -12.46 3.17
CA LYS A 96 -9.03 -12.68 4.54
C LYS A 96 -9.40 -11.37 5.22
N ASP A 97 -8.55 -10.36 5.09
CA ASP A 97 -8.73 -9.07 5.74
C ASP A 97 -9.98 -8.35 5.23
N PHE A 98 -10.12 -8.22 3.92
CA PHE A 98 -11.23 -7.51 3.29
C PHE A 98 -12.57 -8.26 3.39
N ARG A 99 -12.54 -9.56 3.69
CA ARG A 99 -13.71 -10.39 3.92
C ARG A 99 -14.00 -10.65 5.40
N LYS A 100 -13.25 -10.02 6.32
CA LYS A 100 -13.36 -10.24 7.77
C LYS A 100 -13.26 -11.73 8.13
N GLN A 101 -12.33 -12.45 7.49
CA GLN A 101 -12.12 -13.88 7.65
C GLN A 101 -10.82 -14.22 8.41
N ASN A 102 -10.23 -13.24 9.07
CA ASN A 102 -9.02 -13.41 9.89
C ASN A 102 -9.34 -14.30 11.08
N ALA A 103 -8.58 -15.38 11.25
CA ALA A 103 -8.75 -16.29 12.37
C ALA A 103 -8.46 -15.65 13.74
N ASP A 104 -7.60 -14.64 13.75
CA ASP A 104 -7.17 -13.88 14.93
C ASP A 104 -8.02 -12.63 15.23
N PHE A 105 -9.05 -12.36 14.42
CA PHE A 105 -9.88 -11.16 14.53
C PHE A 105 -10.34 -10.89 15.97
N SER A 106 -10.88 -11.90 16.65
CA SER A 106 -11.43 -11.76 18.00
C SER A 106 -10.37 -11.55 19.08
N SER A 107 -9.11 -11.92 18.81
CA SER A 107 -8.00 -11.77 19.77
C SER A 107 -7.18 -10.50 19.54
N VAL A 108 -7.14 -9.98 18.30
CA VAL A 108 -6.34 -8.81 17.91
C VAL A 108 -7.17 -7.53 17.93
N VAL A 109 -8.43 -7.59 17.51
CA VAL A 109 -9.30 -6.42 17.49
C VAL A 109 -9.95 -6.23 18.87
N PRO A 110 -9.74 -5.07 19.54
CA PRO A 110 -10.41 -4.78 20.81
C PRO A 110 -11.92 -4.91 20.72
N LEU A 111 -12.54 -5.41 21.79
CA LEU A 111 -13.97 -5.75 21.81
C LEU A 111 -14.86 -4.57 21.40
N GLU A 112 -14.46 -3.37 21.78
CA GLU A 112 -15.18 -2.11 21.50
C GLU A 112 -15.30 -1.84 19.99
N PHE A 113 -14.35 -2.32 19.17
CA PHE A 113 -14.30 -2.08 17.73
C PHE A 113 -14.75 -3.30 16.90
N GLN A 114 -15.00 -4.46 17.52
CA GLN A 114 -15.39 -5.67 16.79
C GLN A 114 -16.73 -5.52 16.06
N SER A 115 -17.66 -4.74 16.65
CA SER A 115 -18.97 -4.45 16.04
C SER A 115 -18.88 -3.53 14.82
N ASP A 116 -17.82 -2.71 14.74
CA ASP A 116 -17.64 -1.72 13.67
C ASP A 116 -16.93 -2.32 12.44
N ALA A 117 -16.26 -3.47 12.61
CA ALA A 117 -15.61 -4.15 11.52
C ALA A 117 -16.63 -4.79 10.57
N ALA A 118 -16.49 -4.48 9.28
CA ALA A 118 -17.38 -4.95 8.22
C ALA A 118 -16.67 -5.92 7.27
N ASP A 119 -17.42 -6.88 6.69
CA ASP A 119 -17.04 -7.57 5.47
C ASP A 119 -17.24 -6.57 4.31
N LEU A 120 -16.15 -6.22 3.62
CA LEU A 120 -16.19 -5.25 2.51
C LEU A 120 -16.66 -5.89 1.19
N GLU A 121 -16.85 -7.20 1.16
CA GLU A 121 -17.28 -7.98 -0.01
C GLU A 121 -16.36 -7.80 -1.24
N PHE A 122 -15.06 -7.52 -1.01
CA PHE A 122 -14.02 -7.50 -2.04
C PHE A 122 -13.22 -8.79 -2.02
N ALA A 123 -12.86 -9.26 -3.22
CA ALA A 123 -11.91 -10.34 -3.44
C ALA A 123 -10.80 -9.88 -4.40
N PHE A 124 -9.58 -10.29 -4.16
CA PHE A 124 -8.40 -9.98 -4.97
C PHE A 124 -7.92 -11.24 -5.67
N CYS A 125 -7.62 -11.13 -6.96
CA CYS A 125 -7.00 -12.23 -7.70
C CYS A 125 -5.90 -11.67 -8.61
N LEU A 126 -4.84 -12.45 -8.84
CA LEU A 126 -3.85 -12.05 -9.84
C LEU A 126 -4.51 -11.98 -11.22
N ALA A 127 -4.15 -10.94 -11.98
CA ALA A 127 -4.64 -10.75 -13.33
C ALA A 127 -4.24 -11.93 -14.23
N THR A 128 -5.18 -12.45 -15.02
CA THR A 128 -4.94 -13.53 -15.97
C THR A 128 -4.77 -13.03 -17.40
N LYS A 129 -5.08 -11.74 -17.65
CA LYS A 129 -4.86 -11.04 -18.91
C LYS A 129 -4.16 -9.72 -18.66
N ASP A 130 -3.20 -9.40 -19.53
CA ASP A 130 -2.52 -8.10 -19.54
C ASP A 130 -3.42 -7.01 -20.19
N PRO A 131 -3.02 -5.72 -20.18
CA PRO A 131 -3.78 -4.64 -20.84
C PRO A 131 -4.03 -4.83 -22.33
N ASN A 132 -3.22 -5.65 -23.02
CA ASN A 132 -3.35 -5.98 -24.43
C ASN A 132 -4.21 -7.24 -24.67
N GLY A 133 -4.71 -7.87 -23.61
CA GLY A 133 -5.53 -9.08 -23.69
C GLY A 133 -4.76 -10.40 -23.74
N ASN A 134 -3.42 -10.38 -23.65
CA ASN A 134 -2.60 -11.59 -23.64
C ASN A 134 -2.67 -12.29 -22.27
N ALA A 135 -2.44 -13.60 -22.27
CA ALA A 135 -2.36 -14.37 -21.03
C ALA A 135 -1.15 -13.92 -20.18
N THR A 136 -1.36 -13.80 -18.86
CA THR A 136 -0.32 -13.40 -17.90
C THR A 136 -0.51 -14.12 -16.58
N THR A 137 0.54 -14.09 -15.75
CA THR A 137 0.48 -14.55 -14.35
C THR A 137 0.05 -13.44 -13.38
N GLY A 138 -0.10 -12.18 -13.86
CA GLY A 138 -0.33 -11.02 -13.01
C GLY A 138 0.90 -10.59 -12.19
N ILE A 139 2.09 -11.12 -12.51
CA ILE A 139 3.34 -10.79 -11.83
C ILE A 139 4.37 -10.37 -12.88
N GLU A 140 4.80 -9.13 -12.78
CA GLU A 140 5.90 -8.58 -13.57
C GLU A 140 7.15 -8.45 -12.73
N ARG A 141 8.33 -8.68 -13.33
CA ARG A 141 9.61 -8.63 -12.63
C ARG A 141 10.62 -7.84 -13.43
N LYS A 142 11.32 -6.93 -12.76
CA LYS A 142 12.40 -6.16 -13.39
C LYS A 142 13.58 -6.02 -12.47
N SER A 143 14.75 -6.39 -12.96
CA SER A 143 16.01 -6.03 -12.32
C SER A 143 16.27 -4.54 -12.55
N VAL A 144 16.60 -3.83 -11.49
CA VAL A 144 16.88 -2.40 -11.49
C VAL A 144 18.31 -2.11 -11.04
N SER A 145 18.83 -0.94 -11.38
CA SER A 145 20.19 -0.53 -10.98
C SER A 145 20.32 -0.33 -9.47
N SER A 146 21.56 -0.37 -8.98
CA SER A 146 21.84 -0.13 -7.55
C SER A 146 21.40 1.25 -7.06
N GLY A 147 21.39 2.25 -7.95
CA GLY A 147 20.92 3.60 -7.65
C GLY A 147 19.42 3.81 -7.79
N PHE A 148 18.66 2.78 -8.16
CA PHE A 148 17.20 2.86 -8.27
C PHE A 148 16.55 3.00 -6.89
N THR A 149 15.55 3.88 -6.78
CA THR A 149 14.75 4.06 -5.56
C THR A 149 13.26 3.91 -5.85
N LEU A 150 12.52 3.28 -4.96
CA LEU A 150 11.05 3.20 -5.06
C LEU A 150 10.35 4.54 -4.83
N GLY A 151 11.06 5.56 -4.34
CA GLY A 151 10.46 6.85 -4.02
C GLY A 151 9.91 7.62 -5.22
N ASN A 152 10.62 7.61 -6.38
CA ASN A 152 10.30 8.49 -7.50
C ASN A 152 10.11 7.79 -8.85
N ASP A 153 10.72 6.63 -9.06
CA ASP A 153 10.87 6.03 -10.39
C ASP A 153 10.15 4.70 -10.60
N TYR A 154 9.52 4.14 -9.55
CA TYR A 154 8.98 2.79 -9.57
C TYR A 154 7.88 2.57 -10.64
N PHE A 155 7.08 3.59 -10.95
CA PHE A 155 5.98 3.54 -11.92
C PHE A 155 6.35 4.08 -13.31
N THR A 156 7.62 4.49 -13.52
CA THR A 156 8.12 4.98 -14.80
C THR A 156 8.75 3.85 -15.63
N SER A 157 9.28 4.19 -16.81
CA SER A 157 10.06 3.25 -17.63
C SER A 157 11.35 2.76 -16.95
N SER A 158 11.86 3.48 -15.96
CA SER A 158 12.98 3.03 -15.11
C SER A 158 12.58 1.87 -14.20
N GLY A 159 11.35 1.91 -13.68
CA GLY A 159 10.70 0.83 -12.96
C GLY A 159 9.80 -0.03 -13.86
N LEU A 160 8.58 -0.31 -13.41
CA LEU A 160 7.50 -0.96 -14.16
C LEU A 160 6.29 -0.05 -14.20
N VAL A 161 5.85 0.29 -15.42
CA VAL A 161 4.73 1.22 -15.64
C VAL A 161 3.42 0.59 -15.14
N ALA A 162 2.57 1.41 -14.51
CA ALA A 162 1.26 0.97 -14.06
C ALA A 162 0.42 0.43 -15.24
N TRP A 163 -0.28 -0.66 -15.00
CA TRP A 163 -1.39 -1.06 -15.87
C TRP A 163 -2.59 -0.14 -15.65
N ASP A 164 -3.55 -0.15 -16.57
CA ASP A 164 -4.76 0.68 -16.52
C ASP A 164 -5.42 0.62 -15.11
N THR A 165 -5.28 1.70 -14.35
CA THR A 165 -5.76 1.80 -12.97
C THR A 165 -7.29 1.78 -12.83
N THR A 166 -8.02 1.85 -13.95
CA THR A 166 -9.48 1.67 -13.97
C THR A 166 -9.90 0.21 -13.99
N LYS A 167 -8.94 -0.71 -14.25
CA LYS A 167 -9.19 -2.15 -14.40
C LYS A 167 -8.36 -3.01 -13.46
N TYR A 168 -7.21 -2.52 -13.02
CA TYR A 168 -6.25 -3.30 -12.23
C TYR A 168 -5.81 -2.54 -10.98
N LEU A 169 -5.72 -3.26 -9.88
CA LEU A 169 -4.95 -2.80 -8.72
C LEU A 169 -3.46 -3.10 -8.98
N ASN A 170 -2.66 -2.05 -9.05
CA ASN A 170 -1.22 -2.15 -9.22
C ASN A 170 -0.53 -2.15 -7.86
N ILE A 171 0.30 -3.15 -7.58
CA ILE A 171 1.09 -3.26 -6.35
C ILE A 171 2.57 -3.36 -6.73
N TRP A 172 3.38 -2.40 -6.29
CA TRP A 172 4.84 -2.48 -6.46
C TRP A 172 5.48 -3.05 -5.20
N VAL A 173 6.43 -3.93 -5.42
CA VAL A 173 7.24 -4.57 -4.36
C VAL A 173 8.70 -4.32 -4.67
N GLY A 174 9.44 -3.82 -3.70
CA GLY A 174 10.86 -3.54 -3.83
C GLY A 174 11.42 -2.93 -2.55
N VAL A 175 12.72 -2.67 -2.53
CA VAL A 175 13.36 -2.02 -1.39
C VAL A 175 13.09 -0.52 -1.44
N MET A 176 12.55 -0.01 -0.34
CA MET A 176 12.33 1.41 -0.13
C MET A 176 13.58 2.01 0.51
N ASP A 177 14.60 2.20 -0.30
CA ASP A 177 15.82 2.91 0.08
C ASP A 177 15.95 4.19 -0.74
N GLY A 178 16.59 5.20 -0.18
CA GLY A 178 16.83 6.45 -0.87
C GLY A 178 16.46 7.68 -0.04
N ILE A 179 16.61 8.81 -0.67
CA ILE A 179 16.31 10.12 -0.10
C ILE A 179 15.25 10.77 -1.00
N ASP A 180 14.18 11.27 -0.42
CA ASP A 180 13.15 11.99 -1.17
C ASP A 180 13.64 13.37 -1.68
N ALA A 181 12.81 14.07 -2.45
CA ALA A 181 13.12 15.39 -2.98
C ALA A 181 13.37 16.47 -1.90
N LYS A 182 13.07 16.16 -0.63
CA LYS A 182 13.34 17.02 0.52
C LYS A 182 14.57 16.61 1.31
N GLY A 183 15.27 15.53 0.90
CA GLY A 183 16.40 14.98 1.61
C GLY A 183 16.02 14.04 2.76
N GLU A 184 14.76 13.63 2.87
CA GLU A 184 14.30 12.67 3.89
C GLU A 184 14.59 11.22 3.46
N SER A 185 15.08 10.40 4.38
CA SER A 185 15.41 9.00 4.12
C SER A 185 14.15 8.12 4.10
N TRP A 186 14.04 7.26 3.08
CA TRP A 186 13.00 6.23 2.96
C TRP A 186 13.29 4.95 3.73
N VAL A 187 14.47 4.84 4.36
CA VAL A 187 14.93 3.61 5.02
C VAL A 187 13.95 3.12 6.09
N GLU A 188 13.22 4.02 6.74
CA GLU A 188 12.22 3.70 7.77
C GLU A 188 10.80 3.56 7.23
N THR A 189 10.58 3.83 5.94
CA THR A 189 9.24 3.73 5.33
C THR A 189 8.95 2.28 4.95
N LEU A 190 7.85 1.72 5.47
CA LEU A 190 7.42 0.34 5.18
C LEU A 190 6.56 0.23 3.93
N GLY A 191 5.88 1.30 3.56
CA GLY A 191 5.00 1.34 2.40
C GLY A 191 4.24 2.66 2.29
N PHE A 192 3.61 2.85 1.14
CA PHE A 192 2.70 3.96 0.89
C PHE A 192 1.63 3.53 -0.12
N ALA A 193 0.48 4.23 -0.12
CA ALA A 193 -0.61 4.07 -1.08
C ALA A 193 -1.09 5.43 -1.57
N TYR A 194 -1.64 5.48 -2.80
CA TYR A 194 -2.24 6.69 -3.39
C TYR A 194 -3.34 6.34 -4.40
#